data_565729d141d952acf6b3e603ea919cd1
#
_entry.id   565729d141d952acf6b3e603ea919cd1
#
_cell.length_a   1.000
_cell.length_b   1.000
_cell.length_c   1.000
_cell.angle_alpha   90.00
_cell.angle_beta   90.00
_cell.angle_gamma   90.00
#
_symmetry.space_group_name_H-M   'P 1'
#
loop_
_entity.id
_entity.type
_entity.pdbx_description
1 polymer ?
#
loop_
_entity_poly.entity_id
_entity_poly.type
_entity_poly.pdbx_seq_one_letter_code
_entity_poly.pdbx_strand_id
1 'polypeptide(L)'
;MRTFTCAALLAQALSVLALPATHQVEKRAGYDNGQPIDSNGKGAPLLGGTNKQIDLQNPDNLGRQSTDNGVVPNLKWSFSDSRTRLLPGGWVREQVIQDLPQSHDISAAQQHLKKGAIRELHWHRVAEWGFVYSGSVLVSAVDEFGRYQVEKLNYGDIWYFPKGAAHTVQGLDDENEYLLVFDEADFDKVGTTFMVDDWITHTPKDVLAKNFGLNASVFGSVPSPNPYILNGTVSTRNVTNGPAGTLSGNSSFVYRTLQHPAEKVPGGGGEFRKIDSTNFPISKTLATTFVTLKPGGLRELHWHPNAEEWLYFHKGEGRATVFIGNANARTFDFRAGDTAAFPDNSGHYIENTSKTEDLVWIEVYKSDRVADIPLTQWLALTPADLVAQTLKIPVSVVEQLKKEKQILVK
;
A
#
# COMPACT_ATOMS: atom_id res chain seq x y z
N MET A 1 1.29 -64.34 60.34
CA MET A 1 2.39 -63.47 60.66
C MET A 1 3.19 -63.28 59.41
N ARG A 2 3.01 -62.20 58.73
CA ARG A 2 3.84 -61.72 57.59
C ARG A 2 4.14 -60.22 57.80
N THR A 3 5.36 -59.95 58.06
CA THR A 3 5.96 -58.63 58.26
C THR A 3 6.06 -57.92 56.91
N PHE A 4 5.46 -56.76 56.78
CA PHE A 4 5.68 -55.86 55.66
C PHE A 4 6.79 -54.89 56.02
N THR A 5 7.85 -54.95 55.24
CA THR A 5 8.97 -54.00 55.30
C THR A 5 8.62 -52.80 54.41
N CYS A 6 8.53 -51.62 54.99
CA CYS A 6 8.35 -50.36 54.27
C CYS A 6 9.73 -49.91 53.74
N ALA A 7 9.90 -49.89 52.42
CA ALA A 7 11.06 -49.28 51.78
C ALA A 7 10.77 -47.82 51.56
N ALA A 8 11.50 -46.96 52.26
CA ALA A 8 11.48 -45.52 52.06
C ALA A 8 12.27 -45.17 50.79
N LEU A 9 11.60 -44.68 49.78
CA LEU A 9 12.24 -44.05 48.63
C LEU A 9 12.68 -42.62 49.01
N LEU A 10 13.96 -42.42 49.15
CA LEU A 10 14.58 -41.07 49.16
C LEU A 10 14.51 -40.50 47.77
N ALA A 11 13.61 -39.56 47.54
CA ALA A 11 13.63 -38.69 46.41
C ALA A 11 14.75 -37.63 46.64
N GLN A 12 15.89 -37.78 45.99
CA GLN A 12 16.85 -36.72 45.88
C GLN A 12 16.29 -35.63 44.95
N ALA A 13 15.82 -34.53 45.55
CA ALA A 13 15.57 -33.29 44.84
C ALA A 13 16.94 -32.71 44.41
N LEU A 14 17.26 -32.88 43.10
CA LEU A 14 18.29 -32.08 42.45
C LEU A 14 17.74 -30.66 42.37
N SER A 15 18.12 -29.83 43.36
CA SER A 15 18.00 -28.38 43.24
C SER A 15 18.98 -27.94 42.19
N VAL A 16 18.46 -27.74 40.96
CA VAL A 16 19.16 -26.94 39.94
C VAL A 16 19.20 -25.53 40.51
N LEU A 17 20.33 -25.19 41.11
CA LEU A 17 20.69 -23.80 41.35
C LEU A 17 20.83 -23.15 39.99
N ALA A 18 19.73 -22.58 39.51
CA ALA A 18 19.77 -21.56 38.47
C ALA A 18 20.63 -20.43 39.07
N LEU A 19 21.90 -20.41 38.71
CA LEU A 19 22.70 -19.20 38.87
C LEU A 19 21.92 -18.08 38.22
N PRO A 20 21.61 -16.97 38.89
CA PRO A 20 21.14 -15.80 38.23
C PRO A 20 22.22 -15.44 37.23
N ALA A 21 21.96 -15.61 35.96
CA ALA A 21 22.77 -15.01 34.92
C ALA A 21 22.71 -13.51 35.18
N THR A 22 23.68 -13.01 35.94
CA THR A 22 24.00 -11.59 35.96
C THR A 22 24.58 -11.28 34.59
N HIS A 23 23.73 -11.29 33.57
CA HIS A 23 24.02 -10.55 32.36
C HIS A 23 24.13 -9.11 32.83
N GLN A 24 25.33 -8.66 33.10
CA GLN A 24 25.64 -7.24 33.03
C GLN A 24 25.24 -6.87 31.60
N VAL A 25 24.05 -6.26 31.47
CA VAL A 25 23.67 -5.55 30.26
C VAL A 25 24.72 -4.46 30.14
N GLU A 26 25.80 -4.74 29.40
CA GLU A 26 26.70 -3.68 28.97
C GLU A 26 25.81 -2.61 28.41
N LYS A 27 25.77 -1.46 29.06
CA LYS A 27 25.12 -0.26 28.49
C LYS A 27 25.89 0.03 27.21
N ARG A 28 25.42 -0.53 26.11
CA ARG A 28 25.93 -0.17 24.79
C ARG A 28 25.63 1.31 24.61
N ALA A 29 26.69 2.12 24.74
CA ALA A 29 26.60 3.55 24.58
C ALA A 29 25.95 3.87 23.22
N GLY A 30 24.84 4.58 23.22
CA GLY A 30 24.17 5.07 22.01
C GLY A 30 22.92 4.30 21.55
N TYR A 31 22.44 3.30 22.30
CA TYR A 31 21.14 2.67 22.02
C TYR A 31 20.10 3.21 22.99
N ASP A 32 19.00 3.71 22.43
CA ASP A 32 17.83 4.06 23.22
C ASP A 32 16.92 2.81 23.31
N ASN A 33 16.70 2.31 24.51
CA ASN A 33 15.80 1.20 24.74
C ASN A 33 14.40 1.60 24.32
N GLY A 34 13.77 0.80 23.49
CA GLY A 34 12.45 1.07 23.00
C GLY A 34 12.40 1.79 21.65
N GLN A 35 13.56 2.10 21.05
CA GLN A 35 13.60 2.57 19.67
C GLN A 35 13.59 1.40 18.69
N PRO A 36 12.90 1.47 17.54
CA PRO A 36 13.04 0.50 16.45
C PRO A 36 14.47 0.40 15.96
N ILE A 37 14.86 -0.76 15.47
CA ILE A 37 16.17 -0.95 14.83
C ILE A 37 16.19 -0.23 13.51
N ASP A 38 17.11 0.70 13.32
CA ASP A 38 17.34 1.40 12.06
C ASP A 38 18.35 0.64 11.16
N SER A 39 18.56 1.15 9.94
CA SER A 39 19.54 0.59 8.99
C SER A 39 20.99 0.57 9.51
N ASN A 40 21.32 1.39 10.52
CA ASN A 40 22.61 1.44 11.17
C ASN A 40 22.69 0.49 12.37
N GLY A 41 21.63 -0.25 12.66
CA GLY A 41 21.53 -1.17 13.78
C GLY A 41 21.37 -0.48 15.14
N LYS A 42 20.90 0.78 15.14
CA LYS A 42 20.48 1.47 16.36
C LYS A 42 19.06 1.08 16.69
N GLY A 43 18.74 1.01 17.96
CA GLY A 43 17.40 0.70 18.44
C GLY A 43 17.42 -0.25 19.62
N ALA A 44 16.34 -1.02 19.82
CA ALA A 44 16.20 -1.95 20.92
C ALA A 44 17.40 -2.91 21.00
N PRO A 45 17.95 -3.17 22.21
CA PRO A 45 19.06 -4.09 22.36
C PRO A 45 18.60 -5.51 22.01
N LEU A 46 19.24 -6.09 20.99
CA LEU A 46 19.07 -7.49 20.62
C LEU A 46 20.27 -8.31 21.09
N LEU A 47 20.00 -9.44 21.68
CA LEU A 47 21.03 -10.39 22.11
C LEU A 47 21.27 -11.40 20.98
N GLY A 48 22.50 -11.43 20.47
CA GLY A 48 22.91 -12.34 19.40
C GLY A 48 22.78 -11.77 17.99
N GLY A 49 23.01 -12.63 17.01
CA GLY A 49 22.87 -12.27 15.60
C GLY A 49 21.40 -12.26 15.16
N THR A 50 20.98 -11.17 14.52
CA THR A 50 19.64 -11.04 13.95
C THR A 50 19.72 -10.62 12.49
N ASN A 51 18.65 -10.87 11.73
CA ASN A 51 18.51 -10.32 10.39
C ASN A 51 17.76 -8.99 10.47
N LYS A 52 18.51 -7.88 10.45
CA LYS A 52 17.95 -6.53 10.58
C LYS A 52 16.86 -6.21 9.56
N GLN A 53 16.94 -6.78 8.38
CA GLN A 53 15.92 -6.54 7.34
C GLN A 53 14.59 -7.18 7.74
N ILE A 54 14.64 -8.41 8.22
CA ILE A 54 13.45 -9.11 8.71
C ILE A 54 12.88 -8.42 9.96
N ASP A 55 13.73 -7.99 10.89
CA ASP A 55 13.28 -7.29 12.10
C ASP A 55 12.54 -5.99 11.74
N LEU A 56 13.03 -5.24 10.75
CA LEU A 56 12.36 -4.02 10.27
C LEU A 56 11.06 -4.30 9.49
N GLN A 57 10.94 -5.46 8.84
CA GLN A 57 9.71 -5.88 8.18
C GLN A 57 8.64 -6.32 9.19
N ASN A 58 9.07 -6.83 10.35
CA ASN A 58 8.20 -7.35 11.40
C ASN A 58 8.25 -6.46 12.65
N PRO A 59 7.52 -5.35 12.68
CA PRO A 59 7.62 -4.38 13.78
C PRO A 59 7.24 -4.95 15.16
N ASP A 60 6.53 -6.07 15.23
CA ASP A 60 6.21 -6.75 16.49
C ASP A 60 7.45 -7.39 17.15
N ASN A 61 8.53 -7.58 16.41
CA ASN A 61 9.80 -8.07 16.92
C ASN A 61 10.70 -6.96 17.50
N LEU A 62 10.30 -5.70 17.33
CA LEU A 62 11.12 -4.55 17.70
C LEU A 62 10.73 -4.00 19.08
N GLY A 63 11.67 -3.28 19.71
CA GLY A 63 11.39 -2.49 20.90
C GLY A 63 10.50 -1.27 20.57
N ARG A 64 9.88 -0.73 21.60
CA ARG A 64 9.04 0.46 21.48
C ARG A 64 9.87 1.74 21.41
N GLN A 65 9.39 2.72 20.69
CA GLN A 65 9.84 4.11 20.79
C GLN A 65 9.50 4.68 22.16
N SER A 66 10.20 5.73 22.60
CA SER A 66 9.96 6.37 23.88
C SER A 66 8.58 6.98 24.01
N THR A 67 7.94 7.32 22.89
CA THR A 67 6.59 7.89 22.83
C THR A 67 5.49 6.85 22.54
N ASP A 68 5.86 5.62 22.24
CA ASP A 68 4.90 4.54 22.01
C ASP A 68 4.19 4.16 23.32
N ASN A 69 2.88 4.00 23.26
CA ASN A 69 2.07 3.71 24.45
C ASN A 69 0.85 2.86 24.08
N GLY A 70 0.37 2.09 25.06
CA GLY A 70 -0.84 1.29 24.93
C GLY A 70 -0.70 0.14 23.94
N VAL A 71 -1.80 -0.20 23.27
CA VAL A 71 -1.88 -1.31 22.31
C VAL A 71 -2.32 -0.77 20.97
N VAL A 72 -1.41 -0.77 20.00
CA VAL A 72 -1.68 -0.49 18.58
C VAL A 72 -1.29 -1.74 17.81
N PRO A 73 -2.20 -2.32 17.00
CA PRO A 73 -1.89 -3.49 16.19
C PRO A 73 -0.79 -3.18 15.18
N ASN A 74 -0.29 -4.20 14.50
CA ASN A 74 0.60 -4.00 13.36
C ASN A 74 -0.16 -3.33 12.22
N LEU A 75 0.31 -2.15 11.79
CA LEU A 75 -0.26 -1.37 10.68
C LEU A 75 0.58 -1.47 9.40
N LYS A 76 1.59 -2.35 9.39
CA LYS A 76 2.57 -2.45 8.31
C LYS A 76 2.59 -3.85 7.72
N TRP A 77 2.79 -3.92 6.41
CA TRP A 77 3.13 -5.13 5.66
C TRP A 77 4.27 -4.84 4.67
N SER A 78 5.02 -5.86 4.27
CA SER A 78 5.98 -5.73 3.18
C SER A 78 5.60 -6.68 2.05
N PHE A 79 5.58 -6.19 0.82
CA PHE A 79 5.36 -7.06 -0.33
C PHE A 79 6.43 -8.15 -0.48
N SER A 80 7.61 -7.99 0.16
CA SER A 80 8.61 -9.06 0.22
C SER A 80 8.17 -10.26 1.06
N ASP A 81 7.21 -10.07 1.97
CA ASP A 81 6.61 -11.15 2.76
C ASP A 81 5.44 -11.83 2.05
N SER A 82 4.91 -11.22 0.98
CA SER A 82 3.84 -11.78 0.17
C SER A 82 4.34 -12.94 -0.69
N ARG A 83 3.50 -13.98 -0.80
CA ARG A 83 3.80 -15.10 -1.70
C ARG A 83 3.84 -14.62 -3.15
N THR A 84 4.98 -14.79 -3.81
CA THR A 84 5.12 -14.49 -5.23
C THR A 84 4.68 -15.69 -6.06
N ARG A 85 3.66 -15.48 -6.91
CA ARG A 85 3.19 -16.47 -7.89
C ARG A 85 3.92 -16.23 -9.20
N LEU A 86 4.79 -17.18 -9.59
CA LEU A 86 5.52 -17.14 -10.86
C LEU A 86 4.65 -17.70 -11.97
N LEU A 87 4.58 -16.98 -13.08
CA LEU A 87 3.72 -17.25 -14.24
C LEU A 87 4.55 -17.16 -15.54
N PRO A 88 4.08 -17.70 -16.68
CA PRO A 88 4.87 -17.70 -17.92
C PRO A 88 5.34 -16.31 -18.36
N GLY A 89 4.47 -15.31 -18.29
CA GLY A 89 4.75 -13.94 -18.74
C GLY A 89 5.26 -12.99 -17.65
N GLY A 90 5.36 -13.41 -16.39
CA GLY A 90 5.77 -12.53 -15.30
C GLY A 90 5.48 -13.10 -13.93
N TRP A 91 5.17 -12.24 -12.96
CA TRP A 91 4.79 -12.65 -11.61
C TRP A 91 3.77 -11.70 -11.00
N VAL A 92 3.11 -12.16 -9.95
CA VAL A 92 2.21 -11.36 -9.12
C VAL A 92 2.42 -11.72 -7.66
N ARG A 93 2.25 -10.74 -6.79
CA ARG A 93 2.13 -10.89 -5.35
C ARG A 93 1.12 -9.89 -4.80
N GLU A 94 0.44 -10.26 -3.74
CA GLU A 94 -0.75 -9.58 -3.26
C GLU A 94 -0.61 -9.24 -1.78
N GLN A 95 -1.27 -8.18 -1.35
CA GLN A 95 -1.53 -7.86 0.04
C GLN A 95 -3.03 -7.71 0.21
N VAL A 96 -3.61 -8.58 0.97
CA VAL A 96 -5.04 -8.62 1.28
C VAL A 96 -5.26 -8.55 2.79
N ILE A 97 -6.51 -8.54 3.24
CA ILE A 97 -6.84 -8.43 4.67
C ILE A 97 -6.22 -9.55 5.53
N GLN A 98 -5.94 -10.73 4.96
CA GLN A 98 -5.26 -11.81 5.66
C GLN A 98 -3.80 -11.50 5.96
N ASP A 99 -3.14 -10.70 5.12
CA ASP A 99 -1.76 -10.26 5.28
C ASP A 99 -1.66 -9.05 6.21
N LEU A 100 -2.54 -8.08 6.02
CA LEU A 100 -2.64 -6.85 6.82
C LEU A 100 -4.08 -6.68 7.34
N PRO A 101 -4.42 -7.27 8.50
CA PRO A 101 -5.79 -7.26 9.04
C PRO A 101 -6.36 -5.87 9.33
N GLN A 102 -5.54 -4.85 9.39
CA GLN A 102 -5.96 -3.46 9.60
C GLN A 102 -6.34 -2.73 8.31
N SER A 103 -6.07 -3.31 7.14
CA SER A 103 -6.50 -2.78 5.84
C SER A 103 -7.92 -3.25 5.54
N HIS A 104 -8.90 -2.53 6.07
CA HIS A 104 -10.33 -2.92 5.97
C HIS A 104 -10.96 -2.50 4.65
N ASP A 105 -10.46 -1.46 4.04
CA ASP A 105 -11.05 -0.82 2.87
C ASP A 105 -10.34 -1.17 1.55
N ILE A 106 -9.05 -1.50 1.62
CA ILE A 106 -8.16 -1.58 0.48
C ILE A 106 -7.33 -2.86 0.51
N SER A 107 -7.14 -3.44 -0.66
CA SER A 107 -6.12 -4.45 -0.94
C SER A 107 -5.32 -4.06 -2.16
N ALA A 108 -4.15 -4.69 -2.34
CA ALA A 108 -3.26 -4.32 -3.41
C ALA A 108 -2.51 -5.53 -4.00
N ALA A 109 -1.97 -5.35 -5.21
CA ALA A 109 -1.09 -6.31 -5.85
C ALA A 109 0.07 -5.61 -6.54
N GLN A 110 1.24 -6.21 -6.49
CA GLN A 110 2.34 -5.90 -7.39
C GLN A 110 2.34 -6.90 -8.54
N GLN A 111 2.43 -6.40 -9.76
CA GLN A 111 2.53 -7.24 -10.95
C GLN A 111 3.74 -6.84 -11.78
N HIS A 112 4.36 -7.87 -12.35
CA HIS A 112 5.47 -7.76 -13.28
C HIS A 112 5.12 -8.47 -14.58
N LEU A 113 5.37 -7.80 -15.70
CA LEU A 113 5.21 -8.35 -17.03
C LEU A 113 6.51 -8.25 -17.81
N LYS A 114 6.93 -9.35 -18.43
CA LYS A 114 7.96 -9.35 -19.46
C LYS A 114 7.44 -8.65 -20.71
N LYS A 115 8.34 -8.28 -21.62
CA LYS A 115 7.98 -7.71 -22.91
C LYS A 115 7.00 -8.59 -23.69
N GLY A 116 5.90 -8.01 -24.12
CA GLY A 116 4.84 -8.70 -24.84
C GLY A 116 3.92 -9.53 -23.95
N ALA A 117 4.29 -9.83 -22.71
CA ALA A 117 3.43 -10.57 -21.80
C ALA A 117 2.13 -9.83 -21.52
N ILE A 118 1.07 -10.59 -21.30
CA ILE A 118 -0.29 -10.08 -21.17
C ILE A 118 -0.87 -10.54 -19.84
N ARG A 119 -1.28 -9.59 -19.00
CA ARG A 119 -2.30 -9.83 -17.99
C ARG A 119 -3.61 -9.96 -18.75
N GLU A 120 -4.16 -11.16 -18.78
CA GLU A 120 -5.24 -11.49 -19.72
C GLU A 120 -6.48 -10.61 -19.59
N LEU A 121 -7.39 -10.72 -20.55
CA LEU A 121 -8.65 -9.98 -20.57
C LEU A 121 -9.54 -10.42 -19.41
N HIS A 122 -9.94 -9.47 -18.57
CA HIS A 122 -10.70 -9.74 -17.36
C HIS A 122 -11.51 -8.51 -16.91
N TRP A 123 -12.30 -8.70 -15.87
CA TRP A 123 -12.96 -7.62 -15.13
C TRP A 123 -13.09 -7.96 -13.66
N HIS A 124 -13.30 -6.95 -12.84
CA HIS A 124 -13.46 -7.11 -11.41
C HIS A 124 -14.85 -6.69 -10.94
N ARG A 125 -15.32 -7.29 -9.85
CA ARG A 125 -16.50 -6.83 -9.12
C ARG A 125 -16.24 -5.56 -8.31
N VAL A 126 -15.02 -5.14 -8.20
CA VAL A 126 -14.51 -3.97 -7.48
C VAL A 126 -13.88 -2.99 -8.47
N ALA A 127 -13.61 -1.75 -8.06
CA ALA A 127 -12.81 -0.84 -8.85
C ALA A 127 -11.32 -1.21 -8.73
N GLU A 128 -10.58 -0.98 -9.82
CA GLU A 128 -9.14 -1.14 -9.87
C GLU A 128 -8.47 0.21 -10.16
N TRP A 129 -7.48 0.54 -9.35
CA TRP A 129 -6.56 1.65 -9.57
C TRP A 129 -5.18 1.10 -9.84
N GLY A 130 -4.46 1.62 -10.82
CA GLY A 130 -3.13 1.14 -11.16
C GLY A 130 -2.12 2.26 -11.33
N PHE A 131 -0.86 1.98 -11.00
CA PHE A 131 0.27 2.90 -11.08
C PHE A 131 1.49 2.21 -11.68
N VAL A 132 2.02 2.75 -12.77
CA VAL A 132 3.25 2.25 -13.40
C VAL A 132 4.46 2.81 -12.68
N TYR A 133 5.28 1.95 -12.09
CA TYR A 133 6.49 2.37 -11.40
C TYR A 133 7.80 1.86 -12.04
N SER A 134 7.73 0.99 -13.06
CA SER A 134 8.88 0.57 -13.87
C SER A 134 8.45 0.18 -15.28
N GLY A 135 9.23 0.52 -16.27
CA GLY A 135 8.95 0.23 -17.68
C GLY A 135 7.75 0.98 -18.23
N SER A 136 7.05 0.36 -19.18
CA SER A 136 5.83 0.89 -19.79
C SER A 136 4.86 -0.22 -20.16
N VAL A 137 3.57 0.08 -20.09
CA VAL A 137 2.50 -0.88 -20.38
C VAL A 137 1.50 -0.32 -21.38
N LEU A 138 0.87 -1.20 -22.15
CA LEU A 138 -0.32 -0.90 -22.92
C LEU A 138 -1.53 -1.34 -22.11
N VAL A 139 -2.42 -0.42 -21.79
CA VAL A 139 -3.72 -0.75 -21.20
C VAL A 139 -4.80 -0.65 -22.26
N SER A 140 -5.75 -1.58 -22.23
CA SER A 140 -6.95 -1.55 -23.07
C SER A 140 -8.16 -1.80 -22.20
N ALA A 141 -9.17 -0.95 -22.32
CA ALA A 141 -10.40 -1.07 -21.53
C ALA A 141 -11.63 -0.68 -22.35
N VAL A 142 -12.78 -1.22 -21.95
CA VAL A 142 -14.09 -0.95 -22.56
C VAL A 142 -15.11 -0.70 -21.45
N ASP A 143 -15.94 0.33 -21.64
CA ASP A 143 -17.03 0.65 -20.73
C ASP A 143 -18.37 -0.01 -21.14
N GLU A 144 -19.39 0.16 -20.30
CA GLU A 144 -20.75 -0.38 -20.50
C GLU A 144 -21.47 0.16 -21.74
N PHE A 145 -20.99 1.28 -22.29
CA PHE A 145 -21.54 1.89 -23.51
C PHE A 145 -20.83 1.46 -24.78
N GLY A 146 -19.81 0.59 -24.67
CA GLY A 146 -18.97 0.15 -25.78
C GLY A 146 -17.94 1.19 -26.23
N ARG A 147 -17.70 2.24 -25.44
CA ARG A 147 -16.57 3.14 -25.65
C ARG A 147 -15.30 2.47 -25.18
N TYR A 148 -14.20 2.71 -25.85
CA TYR A 148 -12.95 2.05 -25.56
C TYR A 148 -11.80 3.04 -25.35
N GLN A 149 -10.75 2.60 -24.68
CA GLN A 149 -9.48 3.31 -24.56
C GLN A 149 -8.34 2.32 -24.69
N VAL A 150 -7.36 2.65 -25.51
CA VAL A 150 -6.11 1.90 -25.66
C VAL A 150 -4.97 2.91 -25.54
N GLU A 151 -4.20 2.82 -24.46
CA GLU A 151 -3.18 3.81 -24.11
C GLU A 151 -1.88 3.16 -23.67
N LYS A 152 -0.76 3.72 -24.13
CA LYS A 152 0.55 3.44 -23.54
C LYS A 152 0.72 4.29 -22.29
N LEU A 153 1.05 3.63 -21.17
CA LEU A 153 1.37 4.26 -19.90
C LEU A 153 2.85 4.06 -19.56
N ASN A 154 3.45 5.10 -18.99
CA ASN A 154 4.84 5.13 -18.54
C ASN A 154 4.91 5.37 -17.03
N TYR A 155 6.13 5.37 -16.48
CA TYR A 155 6.35 5.70 -15.07
C TYR A 155 5.55 6.95 -14.63
N GLY A 156 4.84 6.83 -13.53
CA GLY A 156 4.03 7.88 -12.95
C GLY A 156 2.61 7.98 -13.49
N ASP A 157 2.28 7.29 -14.59
CA ASP A 157 0.92 7.26 -15.11
C ASP A 157 0.02 6.34 -14.28
N ILE A 158 -1.23 6.70 -14.19
CA ILE A 158 -2.27 6.05 -13.41
C ILE A 158 -3.42 5.63 -14.33
N TRP A 159 -4.08 4.53 -14.01
CA TRP A 159 -5.41 4.22 -14.52
C TRP A 159 -6.40 3.97 -13.38
N TYR A 160 -7.66 4.15 -13.68
CA TYR A 160 -8.77 3.76 -12.82
C TYR A 160 -9.83 3.06 -13.67
N PHE A 161 -10.08 1.81 -13.37
CA PHE A 161 -11.15 1.04 -13.99
C PHE A 161 -12.31 0.94 -13.00
N PRO A 162 -13.47 1.53 -13.33
CA PRO A 162 -14.68 1.34 -12.55
C PRO A 162 -15.04 -0.14 -12.44
N LYS A 163 -15.75 -0.50 -11.39
CA LYS A 163 -16.33 -1.83 -11.21
C LYS A 163 -16.96 -2.35 -12.52
N GLY A 164 -16.53 -3.54 -12.93
CA GLY A 164 -17.05 -4.21 -14.14
C GLY A 164 -16.43 -3.77 -15.46
N ALA A 165 -15.56 -2.76 -15.49
CA ALA A 165 -14.88 -2.37 -16.73
C ALA A 165 -13.97 -3.52 -17.21
N ALA A 166 -14.22 -3.99 -18.44
CA ALA A 166 -13.41 -5.04 -19.05
C ALA A 166 -12.08 -4.48 -19.53
N HIS A 167 -10.96 -5.13 -19.15
CA HIS A 167 -9.63 -4.60 -19.44
C HIS A 167 -8.55 -5.67 -19.60
N THR A 168 -7.38 -5.24 -20.03
CA THR A 168 -6.15 -6.03 -20.13
C THR A 168 -4.93 -5.12 -20.06
N VAL A 169 -3.79 -5.65 -19.63
CA VAL A 169 -2.52 -4.95 -19.55
C VAL A 169 -1.44 -5.76 -20.27
N GLN A 170 -0.66 -5.10 -21.13
CA GLN A 170 0.48 -5.74 -21.84
C GLN A 170 1.78 -5.01 -21.53
N GLY A 171 2.85 -5.75 -21.21
CA GLY A 171 4.20 -5.21 -21.05
C GLY A 171 4.82 -4.78 -22.37
N LEU A 172 5.39 -3.58 -22.43
CA LEU A 172 5.99 -3.02 -23.66
C LEU A 172 7.51 -3.01 -23.64
N ASP A 173 8.11 -2.81 -22.47
CA ASP A 173 9.56 -2.85 -22.27
C ASP A 173 10.00 -4.24 -21.80
N ASP A 174 11.30 -4.48 -21.70
CA ASP A 174 11.83 -5.78 -21.30
C ASP A 174 11.35 -6.21 -19.93
N GLU A 175 11.24 -5.25 -18.99
CA GLU A 175 10.72 -5.42 -17.63
C GLU A 175 9.70 -4.31 -17.33
N ASN A 176 8.52 -4.67 -16.85
CA ASN A 176 7.46 -3.73 -16.56
C ASN A 176 6.82 -4.08 -15.21
N GLU A 177 6.72 -3.12 -14.32
CA GLU A 177 6.13 -3.31 -13.01
C GLU A 177 5.12 -2.23 -12.69
N TYR A 178 4.03 -2.63 -12.06
CA TYR A 178 2.97 -1.73 -11.63
C TYR A 178 2.30 -2.21 -10.36
N LEU A 179 1.77 -1.25 -9.63
CA LEU A 179 0.95 -1.46 -8.45
C LEU A 179 -0.51 -1.44 -8.87
N LEU A 180 -1.30 -2.36 -8.36
CA LEU A 180 -2.75 -2.38 -8.41
C LEU A 180 -3.31 -2.14 -7.02
N VAL A 181 -4.38 -1.36 -6.91
CA VAL A 181 -5.10 -1.11 -5.67
C VAL A 181 -6.59 -1.28 -5.94
N PHE A 182 -7.26 -2.00 -5.04
CA PHE A 182 -8.68 -2.33 -5.15
C PHE A 182 -9.45 -1.72 -3.97
N ASP A 183 -10.67 -1.24 -4.21
CA ASP A 183 -11.55 -0.66 -3.20
C ASP A 183 -12.30 -1.74 -2.35
N GLU A 184 -11.63 -2.86 -2.12
CA GLU A 184 -12.10 -3.99 -1.33
C GLU A 184 -10.90 -4.69 -0.67
N ALA A 185 -11.00 -5.00 0.61
CA ALA A 185 -9.90 -5.57 1.40
C ALA A 185 -9.50 -7.01 1.00
N ASP A 186 -10.36 -7.73 0.28
CA ASP A 186 -10.19 -9.13 -0.10
C ASP A 186 -10.56 -9.39 -1.57
N PHE A 187 -9.98 -8.59 -2.47
CA PHE A 187 -10.23 -8.69 -3.92
C PHE A 187 -9.90 -10.08 -4.52
N ASP A 188 -9.12 -10.89 -3.83
CA ASP A 188 -8.71 -12.25 -4.22
C ASP A 188 -9.79 -13.32 -3.98
N LYS A 189 -10.90 -12.97 -3.32
CA LYS A 189 -12.02 -13.90 -3.10
C LYS A 189 -12.59 -14.42 -4.41
N VAL A 190 -13.05 -15.68 -4.35
CA VAL A 190 -13.80 -16.28 -5.46
C VAL A 190 -15.00 -15.41 -5.84
N GLY A 191 -15.15 -15.12 -7.13
CA GLY A 191 -16.23 -14.28 -7.66
C GLY A 191 -15.96 -12.78 -7.58
N THR A 192 -14.72 -12.37 -7.41
CA THR A 192 -14.28 -10.97 -7.48
C THR A 192 -13.62 -10.63 -8.81
N THR A 193 -12.80 -11.54 -9.33
CA THR A 193 -12.13 -11.41 -10.64
C THR A 193 -12.67 -12.46 -11.62
N PHE A 194 -12.99 -12.03 -12.82
CA PHE A 194 -13.58 -12.84 -13.88
C PHE A 194 -12.70 -12.80 -15.13
N MET A 195 -12.21 -13.98 -15.53
CA MET A 195 -11.31 -14.13 -16.67
C MET A 195 -12.08 -14.54 -17.93
N VAL A 196 -11.74 -13.98 -19.07
CA VAL A 196 -12.45 -14.24 -20.33
C VAL A 196 -12.33 -15.68 -20.79
N ASP A 197 -11.15 -16.28 -20.68
CA ASP A 197 -10.88 -17.67 -21.09
C ASP A 197 -11.62 -18.68 -20.19
N ASP A 198 -11.68 -18.43 -18.87
CA ASP A 198 -12.50 -19.24 -17.96
C ASP A 198 -13.97 -19.18 -18.34
N TRP A 199 -14.50 -18.00 -18.65
CA TRP A 199 -15.89 -17.88 -19.07
C TRP A 199 -16.16 -18.62 -20.38
N ILE A 200 -15.27 -18.47 -21.37
CA ILE A 200 -15.39 -19.15 -22.68
C ILE A 200 -15.32 -20.69 -22.49
N THR A 201 -14.37 -21.17 -21.72
CA THR A 201 -14.20 -22.64 -21.54
C THR A 201 -15.32 -23.31 -20.72
N HIS A 202 -16.05 -22.51 -19.94
CA HIS A 202 -17.21 -22.99 -19.17
C HIS A 202 -18.57 -22.62 -19.82
N THR A 203 -18.56 -22.15 -21.06
CA THR A 203 -19.76 -21.88 -21.85
C THR A 203 -19.95 -22.96 -22.92
N PRO A 204 -21.16 -23.54 -23.10
CA PRO A 204 -21.42 -24.53 -24.16
C PRO A 204 -21.01 -24.01 -25.54
N LYS A 205 -20.31 -24.84 -26.32
CA LYS A 205 -19.71 -24.43 -27.59
C LYS A 205 -20.73 -24.01 -28.65
N ASP A 206 -21.93 -24.58 -28.64
CA ASP A 206 -23.04 -24.17 -29.50
C ASP A 206 -23.57 -22.79 -29.14
N VAL A 207 -23.57 -22.42 -27.87
CA VAL A 207 -23.92 -21.08 -27.38
C VAL A 207 -22.85 -20.08 -27.83
N LEU A 208 -21.56 -20.43 -27.70
CA LEU A 208 -20.46 -19.58 -28.19
C LEU A 208 -20.56 -19.38 -29.70
N ALA A 209 -20.75 -20.45 -30.46
CA ALA A 209 -20.89 -20.38 -31.92
C ALA A 209 -22.04 -19.46 -32.34
N LYS A 210 -23.18 -19.54 -31.66
CA LYS A 210 -24.34 -18.69 -31.89
C LYS A 210 -24.06 -17.22 -31.51
N ASN A 211 -23.43 -16.99 -30.35
CA ASN A 211 -23.14 -15.63 -29.86
C ASN A 211 -22.14 -14.91 -30.77
N PHE A 212 -21.08 -15.58 -31.20
CA PHE A 212 -20.01 -14.98 -31.98
C PHE A 212 -20.28 -15.06 -33.52
N GLY A 213 -21.26 -15.83 -33.97
CA GLY A 213 -21.50 -16.09 -35.38
C GLY A 213 -20.36 -16.89 -36.04
N LEU A 214 -19.64 -17.72 -35.27
CA LEU A 214 -18.45 -18.46 -35.69
C LEU A 214 -18.63 -19.97 -35.52
N ASN A 215 -17.76 -20.76 -36.16
CA ASN A 215 -17.75 -22.20 -35.93
C ASN A 215 -17.25 -22.51 -34.52
N ALA A 216 -17.91 -23.42 -33.81
CA ALA A 216 -17.57 -23.84 -32.46
C ALA A 216 -16.11 -24.31 -32.29
N SER A 217 -15.49 -24.84 -33.36
CA SER A 217 -14.12 -25.33 -33.35
C SER A 217 -13.06 -24.24 -33.06
N VAL A 218 -13.35 -22.97 -33.34
CA VAL A 218 -12.42 -21.84 -33.07
C VAL A 218 -12.14 -21.67 -31.59
N PHE A 219 -13.04 -22.12 -30.71
CA PHE A 219 -12.87 -22.06 -29.26
C PHE A 219 -12.13 -23.26 -28.67
N GLY A 220 -11.65 -24.19 -29.51
CA GLY A 220 -10.95 -25.39 -29.07
C GLY A 220 -9.54 -25.15 -28.49
N SER A 221 -8.93 -24.03 -28.82
CA SER A 221 -7.59 -23.63 -28.39
C SER A 221 -7.55 -22.61 -27.25
N VAL A 222 -8.73 -22.25 -26.70
CA VAL A 222 -8.79 -21.35 -25.55
C VAL A 222 -8.12 -22.03 -24.34
N PRO A 223 -7.20 -21.35 -23.63
CA PRO A 223 -6.46 -21.97 -22.54
C PRO A 223 -7.39 -22.46 -21.39
N SER A 224 -7.05 -23.62 -20.86
CA SER A 224 -7.65 -24.15 -19.62
C SER A 224 -6.63 -25.09 -18.96
N PRO A 225 -6.23 -24.87 -17.69
CA PRO A 225 -6.68 -23.80 -16.80
C PRO A 225 -6.21 -22.42 -17.25
N ASN A 226 -6.83 -21.39 -16.64
CA ASN A 226 -6.52 -19.98 -16.85
C ASN A 226 -5.02 -19.68 -16.61
N PRO A 227 -4.32 -19.05 -17.57
CA PRO A 227 -2.89 -18.73 -17.43
C PRO A 227 -2.61 -17.49 -16.56
N TYR A 228 -3.59 -16.62 -16.34
CA TYR A 228 -3.52 -15.37 -15.59
C TYR A 228 -2.57 -14.32 -16.18
N ILE A 229 -1.28 -14.61 -16.34
CA ILE A 229 -0.28 -13.84 -17.09
C ILE A 229 0.36 -14.78 -18.11
N LEU A 230 0.16 -14.49 -19.37
CA LEU A 230 0.66 -15.33 -20.47
C LEU A 230 1.76 -14.63 -21.27
N ASN A 231 2.61 -15.42 -21.93
CA ASN A 231 3.54 -14.89 -22.92
C ASN A 231 2.77 -14.36 -24.13
N GLY A 232 3.27 -13.30 -24.72
CA GLY A 232 2.72 -12.72 -25.94
C GLY A 232 3.76 -11.95 -26.72
N THR A 233 3.33 -11.29 -27.76
CA THR A 233 4.14 -10.35 -28.54
C THR A 233 3.50 -8.98 -28.49
N VAL A 234 4.31 -7.91 -28.46
CA VAL A 234 3.79 -6.54 -28.41
C VAL A 234 2.83 -6.30 -29.56
N SER A 235 1.60 -5.88 -29.23
CA SER A 235 0.59 -5.60 -30.24
C SER A 235 0.99 -4.39 -31.10
N THR A 236 0.91 -4.56 -32.39
CA THR A 236 1.12 -3.48 -33.39
C THR A 236 -0.19 -3.04 -34.05
N ARG A 237 -1.31 -3.66 -33.65
CA ARG A 237 -2.64 -3.37 -34.21
C ARG A 237 -3.41 -2.43 -33.28
N ASN A 238 -4.07 -1.46 -33.86
CA ASN A 238 -4.97 -0.56 -33.15
C ASN A 238 -6.42 -1.03 -33.32
N VAL A 239 -7.24 -0.76 -32.30
CA VAL A 239 -8.68 -0.83 -32.44
C VAL A 239 -9.11 0.33 -33.32
N THR A 240 -9.87 0.04 -34.38
CA THR A 240 -10.39 1.05 -35.28
C THR A 240 -11.91 1.02 -35.27
N ASN A 241 -12.52 2.22 -35.20
CA ASN A 241 -13.95 2.44 -35.49
C ASN A 241 -14.94 1.68 -34.62
N GLY A 242 -14.72 1.63 -33.29
CA GLY A 242 -15.82 1.29 -32.38
C GLY A 242 -16.97 2.29 -32.54
N PRO A 243 -18.20 1.85 -32.79
CA PRO A 243 -19.34 2.78 -33.12
C PRO A 243 -19.66 3.75 -31.98
N ALA A 244 -19.36 3.41 -30.75
CA ALA A 244 -19.55 4.26 -29.57
C ALA A 244 -18.38 5.25 -29.32
N GLY A 245 -17.29 5.15 -30.08
CA GLY A 245 -16.13 6.02 -29.98
C GLY A 245 -15.20 5.67 -28.82
N THR A 246 -14.34 6.63 -28.46
CA THR A 246 -13.29 6.46 -27.45
C THR A 246 -13.61 7.16 -26.14
N LEU A 247 -13.05 6.65 -25.05
CA LEU A 247 -13.02 7.32 -23.74
C LEU A 247 -11.94 8.42 -23.77
N SER A 248 -12.29 9.64 -23.36
CA SER A 248 -11.37 10.78 -23.34
C SER A 248 -11.87 11.89 -22.41
N GLY A 249 -11.01 12.85 -22.09
CA GLY A 249 -11.36 13.95 -21.17
C GLY A 249 -11.87 13.42 -19.83
N ASN A 250 -13.01 13.89 -19.38
CA ASN A 250 -13.61 13.50 -18.10
C ASN A 250 -14.05 12.03 -18.01
N SER A 251 -14.12 11.32 -19.15
CA SER A 251 -14.41 9.89 -19.19
C SER A 251 -13.17 9.02 -19.39
N SER A 252 -11.99 9.60 -19.50
CA SER A 252 -10.74 8.85 -19.61
C SER A 252 -10.49 8.00 -18.37
N PHE A 253 -10.08 6.77 -18.57
CA PHE A 253 -9.62 5.86 -17.51
C PHE A 253 -8.15 6.08 -17.14
N VAL A 254 -7.47 7.01 -17.80
CA VAL A 254 -6.03 7.28 -17.62
C VAL A 254 -5.80 8.70 -17.13
N TYR A 255 -4.88 8.84 -16.18
CA TYR A 255 -4.39 10.12 -15.66
C TYR A 255 -2.86 10.19 -15.73
N ARG A 256 -2.33 11.27 -16.31
CA ARG A 256 -0.89 11.50 -16.51
C ARG A 256 -0.34 12.32 -15.34
N THR A 257 -0.05 11.66 -14.21
CA THR A 257 0.29 12.34 -12.94
C THR A 257 1.44 13.34 -13.09
N LEU A 258 2.51 12.97 -13.77
CA LEU A 258 3.69 13.82 -13.91
C LEU A 258 3.53 14.95 -14.94
N GLN A 259 2.48 14.92 -15.77
CA GLN A 259 2.15 16.01 -16.68
C GLN A 259 1.36 17.14 -16.02
N HIS A 260 0.82 16.87 -14.82
CA HIS A 260 0.14 17.88 -14.02
C HIS A 260 1.09 18.50 -13.00
N PRO A 261 1.01 19.80 -12.72
CA PRO A 261 1.85 20.46 -11.73
C PRO A 261 1.58 19.90 -10.34
N ALA A 262 2.63 19.84 -9.50
CA ALA A 262 2.46 19.59 -8.08
C ALA A 262 1.65 20.72 -7.43
N GLU A 263 0.94 20.39 -6.35
CA GLU A 263 0.26 21.40 -5.54
C GLU A 263 1.29 22.31 -4.86
N LYS A 264 0.86 23.52 -4.54
CA LYS A 264 1.69 24.42 -3.74
C LYS A 264 1.87 23.82 -2.34
N VAL A 265 3.12 23.69 -1.92
CA VAL A 265 3.51 23.17 -0.61
C VAL A 265 4.18 24.29 0.22
N PRO A 266 3.42 25.05 1.04
CA PRO A 266 3.96 26.19 1.79
C PRO A 266 5.09 25.83 2.76
N GLY A 267 5.08 24.60 3.33
CA GLY A 267 6.13 24.10 4.20
C GLY A 267 7.46 23.80 3.50
N GLY A 268 7.47 23.68 2.17
CA GLY A 268 8.69 23.56 1.36
C GLY A 268 9.42 22.22 1.45
N GLY A 269 8.83 21.20 2.10
CA GLY A 269 9.46 19.91 2.36
C GLY A 269 9.56 18.97 1.16
N GLY A 270 8.92 19.27 0.01
CA GLY A 270 8.91 18.37 -1.13
C GLY A 270 7.87 18.70 -2.18
N GLU A 271 7.37 17.68 -2.88
CA GLU A 271 6.30 17.76 -3.87
C GLU A 271 5.10 16.91 -3.46
N PHE A 272 3.93 17.44 -3.70
CA PHE A 272 2.65 16.79 -3.38
C PHE A 272 1.72 16.88 -4.59
N ARG A 273 1.17 15.77 -5.03
CA ARG A 273 0.18 15.72 -6.11
C ARG A 273 -1.03 14.97 -5.62
N LYS A 274 -2.17 15.63 -5.65
CA LYS A 274 -3.46 15.05 -5.31
C LYS A 274 -4.20 14.67 -6.58
N ILE A 275 -4.71 13.46 -6.62
CA ILE A 275 -5.50 12.90 -7.72
C ILE A 275 -6.81 12.36 -7.12
N ASP A 276 -7.90 13.04 -7.40
CA ASP A 276 -9.22 12.68 -6.89
C ASP A 276 -10.32 13.06 -7.90
N SER A 277 -11.58 12.88 -7.58
CA SER A 277 -12.69 13.13 -8.51
C SER A 277 -12.77 14.58 -9.03
N THR A 278 -12.04 15.52 -8.43
CA THR A 278 -12.01 16.93 -8.88
C THR A 278 -11.12 17.13 -10.11
N ASN A 279 -10.08 16.33 -10.27
CA ASN A 279 -9.14 16.40 -11.40
C ASN A 279 -9.02 15.09 -12.20
N PHE A 280 -9.54 13.99 -11.66
CA PHE A 280 -9.70 12.70 -12.33
C PHE A 280 -11.16 12.19 -12.14
N PRO A 281 -12.13 12.76 -12.86
CA PRO A 281 -13.56 12.62 -12.56
C PRO A 281 -14.11 11.20 -12.59
N ILE A 282 -13.45 10.27 -13.28
CA ILE A 282 -13.87 8.86 -13.33
C ILE A 282 -13.56 8.12 -12.03
N SER A 283 -12.53 8.53 -11.26
CA SER A 283 -12.13 7.91 -10.01
C SER A 283 -13.08 8.29 -8.88
N LYS A 284 -14.15 7.48 -8.72
CA LYS A 284 -15.24 7.76 -7.78
C LYS A 284 -15.09 7.08 -6.42
N THR A 285 -14.29 6.04 -6.35
CA THR A 285 -14.15 5.24 -5.12
C THR A 285 -12.74 5.24 -4.55
N LEU A 286 -11.75 5.70 -5.33
CA LEU A 286 -10.36 5.78 -4.89
C LEU A 286 -9.79 7.17 -5.20
N ALA A 287 -9.34 7.86 -4.16
CA ALA A 287 -8.54 9.08 -4.27
C ALA A 287 -7.12 8.78 -3.85
N THR A 288 -6.15 9.50 -4.41
CA THR A 288 -4.73 9.22 -4.16
C THR A 288 -3.91 10.49 -4.03
N THR A 289 -2.77 10.39 -3.35
CA THR A 289 -1.71 11.37 -3.43
C THR A 289 -0.40 10.71 -3.84
N PHE A 290 0.41 11.44 -4.58
CA PHE A 290 1.78 11.05 -4.90
C PHE A 290 2.71 12.05 -4.23
N VAL A 291 3.55 11.55 -3.31
CA VAL A 291 4.36 12.40 -2.44
C VAL A 291 5.84 12.13 -2.64
N THR A 292 6.62 13.21 -2.79
CA THR A 292 8.08 13.18 -2.73
C THR A 292 8.52 14.09 -1.60
N LEU A 293 9.11 13.51 -0.56
CA LEU A 293 9.56 14.21 0.63
C LEU A 293 11.08 14.28 0.66
N LYS A 294 11.62 15.50 0.75
CA LYS A 294 13.06 15.75 0.77
C LYS A 294 13.72 15.18 2.04
N PRO A 295 15.05 14.95 2.03
CA PRO A 295 15.80 14.52 3.20
C PRO A 295 15.52 15.38 4.43
N GLY A 296 15.18 14.71 5.55
CA GLY A 296 14.80 15.35 6.81
C GLY A 296 13.49 16.10 6.80
N GLY A 297 12.70 15.99 5.73
CA GLY A 297 11.36 16.56 5.63
C GLY A 297 10.32 15.77 6.40
N LEU A 298 9.18 16.40 6.64
CA LEU A 298 8.05 15.86 7.38
C LEU A 298 6.74 16.11 6.63
N ARG A 299 5.95 15.08 6.38
CA ARG A 299 4.50 15.22 6.13
C ARG A 299 3.88 15.62 7.46
N GLU A 300 3.33 16.84 7.53
CA GLU A 300 2.91 17.42 8.81
C GLU A 300 1.94 16.52 9.59
N LEU A 301 1.86 16.69 10.91
CA LEU A 301 0.90 15.97 11.75
C LEU A 301 -0.52 16.30 11.29
N HIS A 302 -1.29 15.27 10.96
CA HIS A 302 -2.65 15.41 10.43
C HIS A 302 -3.46 14.12 10.66
N TRP A 303 -4.73 14.14 10.27
CA TRP A 303 -5.59 12.96 10.19
C TRP A 303 -6.55 13.08 9.01
N HIS A 304 -7.07 11.96 8.55
CA HIS A 304 -8.06 11.86 7.47
C HIS A 304 -9.44 11.60 8.06
N PRO A 305 -10.41 12.51 7.90
CA PRO A 305 -11.74 12.36 8.49
C PRO A 305 -12.69 11.46 7.68
N ASN A 306 -12.34 11.11 6.45
CA ASN A 306 -13.24 10.51 5.48
C ASN A 306 -12.86 9.10 5.01
N ALA A 307 -11.68 8.61 5.33
CA ALA A 307 -11.24 7.28 4.92
C ALA A 307 -10.03 6.79 5.74
N GLU A 308 -9.83 5.49 5.78
CA GLU A 308 -8.56 4.84 6.09
C GLU A 308 -7.51 5.29 5.07
N GLU A 309 -6.27 5.48 5.49
CA GLU A 309 -5.16 5.78 4.61
C GLU A 309 -4.35 4.52 4.36
N TRP A 310 -4.37 4.04 3.11
CA TRP A 310 -3.49 2.98 2.66
C TRP A 310 -2.27 3.57 1.96
N LEU A 311 -1.07 3.05 2.29
CA LEU A 311 0.19 3.58 1.80
C LEU A 311 1.01 2.51 1.08
N TYR A 312 1.74 2.94 0.05
CA TYR A 312 2.80 2.17 -0.60
C TYR A 312 4.07 3.01 -0.70
N PHE A 313 5.13 2.55 -0.05
CA PHE A 313 6.44 3.19 -0.09
C PHE A 313 7.22 2.70 -1.30
N HIS A 314 7.44 3.61 -2.25
CA HIS A 314 8.09 3.29 -3.52
C HIS A 314 9.62 3.44 -3.46
N LYS A 315 10.12 4.44 -2.72
CA LYS A 315 11.55 4.75 -2.63
C LYS A 315 11.89 5.40 -1.29
N GLY A 316 13.10 5.13 -0.78
CA GLY A 316 13.65 5.76 0.41
C GLY A 316 13.27 5.06 1.71
N GLU A 317 13.52 5.75 2.81
CA GLU A 317 13.27 5.27 4.18
C GLU A 317 12.45 6.32 4.94
N GLY A 318 11.35 5.87 5.56
CA GLY A 318 10.44 6.74 6.31
C GLY A 318 10.10 6.20 7.69
N ARG A 319 9.58 7.08 8.52
CA ARG A 319 9.06 6.75 9.85
C ARG A 319 7.72 7.44 10.06
N ALA A 320 6.77 6.74 10.63
CA ALA A 320 5.51 7.30 11.07
C ALA A 320 5.20 6.87 12.50
N THR A 321 4.63 7.77 13.31
CA THR A 321 3.94 7.41 14.54
C THR A 321 2.45 7.60 14.32
N VAL A 322 1.66 6.58 14.63
CA VAL A 322 0.21 6.59 14.47
C VAL A 322 -0.44 6.60 15.84
N PHE A 323 -1.27 7.61 16.11
CA PHE A 323 -2.06 7.80 17.32
C PHE A 323 -3.52 7.43 17.05
N ILE A 324 -4.00 6.37 17.70
CA ILE A 324 -5.36 5.84 17.53
C ILE A 324 -6.33 6.20 18.67
N GLY A 325 -6.01 7.23 19.45
CA GLY A 325 -6.82 7.68 20.58
C GLY A 325 -6.49 6.98 21.89
N ASN A 326 -7.08 7.49 23.01
CA ASN A 326 -6.92 6.94 24.36
C ASN A 326 -5.48 6.65 24.79
N ALA A 327 -4.54 7.53 24.43
CA ALA A 327 -3.11 7.41 24.67
C ALA A 327 -2.45 6.18 23.98
N ASN A 328 -3.09 5.57 22.96
CA ASN A 328 -2.46 4.51 22.19
C ASN A 328 -1.75 5.11 20.99
N ALA A 329 -0.45 4.89 20.91
CA ALA A 329 0.40 5.33 19.80
C ALA A 329 1.51 4.31 19.54
N ARG A 330 1.87 4.12 18.27
CA ARG A 330 2.96 3.24 17.86
C ARG A 330 3.70 3.80 16.66
N THR A 331 5.02 3.58 16.66
CA THR A 331 5.92 4.02 15.61
C THR A 331 6.32 2.85 14.71
N PHE A 332 6.36 3.12 13.42
CA PHE A 332 6.73 2.17 12.37
C PHE A 332 7.80 2.77 11.47
N ASP A 333 8.79 1.97 11.08
CA ASP A 333 9.77 2.30 10.05
C ASP A 333 9.39 1.64 8.73
N PHE A 334 9.56 2.38 7.62
CA PHE A 334 9.17 1.97 6.28
C PHE A 334 10.33 2.03 5.30
N ARG A 335 10.28 1.17 4.29
CA ARG A 335 11.19 1.12 3.15
C ARG A 335 10.44 0.88 1.85
N ALA A 336 11.15 1.01 0.74
CA ALA A 336 10.61 0.64 -0.56
C ALA A 336 10.07 -0.80 -0.56
N GLY A 337 8.84 -0.96 -1.06
CA GLY A 337 8.09 -2.22 -1.07
C GLY A 337 7.21 -2.47 0.15
N ASP A 338 7.27 -1.61 1.16
CA ASP A 338 6.37 -1.68 2.31
C ASP A 338 5.02 -1.02 2.03
N THR A 339 3.99 -1.54 2.68
CA THR A 339 2.64 -0.95 2.73
C THR A 339 2.23 -0.65 4.16
N ALA A 340 1.27 0.21 4.33
CA ALA A 340 0.64 0.46 5.62
C ALA A 340 -0.85 0.75 5.48
N ALA A 341 -1.61 0.55 6.56
CA ALA A 341 -2.98 0.98 6.68
C ALA A 341 -3.13 1.76 7.99
N PHE A 342 -3.33 3.07 7.89
CA PHE A 342 -3.60 3.92 9.05
C PHE A 342 -5.11 4.09 9.19
N PRO A 343 -5.69 3.72 10.35
CA PRO A 343 -7.13 3.83 10.54
C PRO A 343 -7.64 5.27 10.34
N ASP A 344 -8.85 5.42 9.87
CA ASP A 344 -9.51 6.72 9.75
C ASP A 344 -9.50 7.48 11.08
N ASN A 345 -9.41 8.80 11.00
CA ASN A 345 -9.28 9.70 12.15
C ASN A 345 -8.05 9.49 13.06
N SER A 346 -7.12 8.60 12.72
CA SER A 346 -5.86 8.43 13.44
C SER A 346 -4.91 9.60 13.16
N GLY A 347 -4.43 10.25 14.22
CA GLY A 347 -3.39 11.27 14.09
C GLY A 347 -2.04 10.66 13.73
N HIS A 348 -1.38 11.17 12.70
CA HIS A 348 -0.08 10.64 12.27
C HIS A 348 0.77 11.70 11.55
N TYR A 349 2.01 11.33 11.29
CA TYR A 349 2.96 12.04 10.43
C TYR A 349 3.80 11.01 9.66
N ILE A 350 4.49 11.44 8.62
CA ILE A 350 5.52 10.65 7.95
C ILE A 350 6.79 11.49 7.82
N GLU A 351 7.90 10.98 8.35
CA GLU A 351 9.21 11.62 8.35
C GLU A 351 10.12 10.91 7.34
N ASN A 352 10.87 11.67 6.55
CA ASN A 352 11.99 11.12 5.79
C ASN A 352 13.21 11.01 6.70
N THR A 353 13.58 9.79 7.06
CA THR A 353 14.70 9.51 7.97
C THR A 353 16.07 9.56 7.29
N SER A 354 16.10 9.57 5.95
CA SER A 354 17.34 9.71 5.18
C SER A 354 17.88 11.15 5.24
N LYS A 355 19.20 11.27 5.22
CA LYS A 355 19.88 12.56 5.12
C LYS A 355 20.19 12.97 3.68
N THR A 356 20.06 12.04 2.73
CA THR A 356 20.56 12.23 1.37
C THR A 356 19.55 11.84 0.29
N GLU A 357 18.58 10.98 0.59
CA GLU A 357 17.65 10.45 -0.40
C GLU A 357 16.23 10.92 -0.15
N ASP A 358 15.51 11.19 -1.24
CA ASP A 358 14.08 11.48 -1.19
C ASP A 358 13.31 10.24 -0.76
N LEU A 359 12.27 10.42 0.06
CA LEU A 359 11.25 9.44 0.34
C LEU A 359 10.08 9.65 -0.63
N VAL A 360 9.69 8.60 -1.33
CA VAL A 360 8.58 8.64 -2.30
C VAL A 360 7.55 7.58 -1.92
N TRP A 361 6.29 8.00 -1.77
CA TRP A 361 5.20 7.08 -1.50
C TRP A 361 3.89 7.53 -2.15
N ILE A 362 2.94 6.63 -2.18
CA ILE A 362 1.57 6.85 -2.63
C ILE A 362 0.65 6.62 -1.44
N GLU A 363 -0.26 7.54 -1.22
CA GLU A 363 -1.40 7.42 -0.30
C GLU A 363 -2.64 7.09 -1.12
N VAL A 364 -3.46 6.14 -0.69
CA VAL A 364 -4.71 5.77 -1.35
C VAL A 364 -5.84 5.75 -0.33
N TYR A 365 -6.96 6.30 -0.70
CA TYR A 365 -8.15 6.45 0.14
C TYR A 365 -9.37 5.87 -0.56
N LYS A 366 -10.15 5.03 0.12
CA LYS A 366 -11.46 4.61 -0.39
C LYS A 366 -12.48 5.75 -0.25
N SER A 367 -12.32 6.70 -1.14
CA SER A 367 -13.11 7.93 -1.18
C SER A 367 -13.02 8.54 -2.59
N ASP A 368 -13.95 9.43 -2.93
CA ASP A 368 -13.88 10.20 -4.16
C ASP A 368 -12.95 11.42 -4.07
N ARG A 369 -12.45 11.75 -2.87
CA ARG A 369 -11.56 12.89 -2.63
C ARG A 369 -10.61 12.67 -1.47
N VAL A 370 -9.47 13.36 -1.52
CA VAL A 370 -8.52 13.46 -0.41
C VAL A 370 -8.96 14.55 0.55
N ALA A 371 -9.13 14.22 1.83
CA ALA A 371 -9.39 15.19 2.89
C ALA A 371 -8.46 14.92 4.07
N ASP A 372 -7.79 15.96 4.56
CA ASP A 372 -6.96 15.91 5.75
C ASP A 372 -7.09 17.19 6.58
N ILE A 373 -6.92 17.07 7.88
CA ILE A 373 -6.96 18.18 8.84
C ILE A 373 -5.61 18.23 9.56
N PRO A 374 -4.77 19.26 9.30
CA PRO A 374 -3.48 19.41 9.96
C PRO A 374 -3.61 19.89 11.40
N LEU A 375 -2.83 19.31 12.30
CA LEU A 375 -2.79 19.69 13.71
C LEU A 375 -2.42 21.16 13.90
N THR A 376 -1.36 21.62 13.26
CA THR A 376 -0.89 23.01 13.41
C THR A 376 -1.94 24.02 12.97
N GLN A 377 -2.58 23.80 11.81
CA GLN A 377 -3.64 24.67 11.31
C GLN A 377 -4.86 24.68 12.26
N TRP A 378 -5.27 23.54 12.75
CA TRP A 378 -6.37 23.44 13.71
C TRP A 378 -6.08 24.29 14.97
N LEU A 379 -4.90 24.11 15.57
CA LEU A 379 -4.52 24.87 16.77
C LEU A 379 -4.43 26.37 16.49
N ALA A 380 -3.88 26.76 15.31
CA ALA A 380 -3.75 28.17 14.90
C ALA A 380 -5.10 28.87 14.63
N LEU A 381 -6.15 28.11 14.31
CA LEU A 381 -7.50 28.60 14.02
C LEU A 381 -8.46 28.45 15.21
N THR A 382 -7.98 27.92 16.33
CA THR A 382 -8.70 27.88 17.60
C THR A 382 -8.32 29.11 18.43
N PRO A 383 -9.24 29.69 19.27
CA PRO A 383 -8.88 30.80 20.13
C PRO A 383 -7.61 30.51 20.95
N ALA A 384 -6.61 31.38 20.84
CA ALA A 384 -5.26 31.11 21.34
C ALA A 384 -5.18 30.87 22.84
N ASP A 385 -6.06 31.52 23.61
CA ASP A 385 -6.18 31.33 25.07
C ASP A 385 -6.70 29.92 25.44
N LEU A 386 -7.61 29.36 24.66
CA LEU A 386 -8.09 27.98 24.86
C LEU A 386 -6.97 26.96 24.59
N VAL A 387 -6.24 27.12 23.49
CA VAL A 387 -5.09 26.27 23.16
C VAL A 387 -4.02 26.35 24.23
N ALA A 388 -3.65 27.57 24.61
CA ALA A 388 -2.64 27.83 25.65
C ALA A 388 -3.02 27.20 27.00
N GLN A 389 -4.28 27.30 27.41
CA GLN A 389 -4.78 26.67 28.64
C GLN A 389 -4.76 25.13 28.54
N THR A 390 -5.13 24.57 27.37
CA THR A 390 -5.16 23.13 27.16
C THR A 390 -3.77 22.53 27.17
N LEU A 391 -2.85 23.12 26.41
CA LEU A 391 -1.49 22.61 26.21
C LEU A 391 -0.48 23.07 27.27
N LYS A 392 -0.88 24.02 28.14
CA LYS A 392 -0.01 24.66 29.17
C LYS A 392 1.21 25.36 28.56
N ILE A 393 1.00 26.01 27.42
CA ILE A 393 2.03 26.81 26.72
C ILE A 393 1.63 28.29 26.70
N PRO A 394 2.57 29.22 26.51
CA PRO A 394 2.24 30.65 26.42
C PRO A 394 1.35 30.96 25.21
N VAL A 395 0.40 31.89 25.38
CA VAL A 395 -0.47 32.39 24.28
C VAL A 395 0.36 32.89 23.10
N SER A 396 1.47 33.59 23.37
CA SER A 396 2.37 34.12 22.34
C SER A 396 3.01 33.03 21.47
N VAL A 397 3.11 31.79 21.94
CA VAL A 397 3.57 30.64 21.14
C VAL A 397 2.46 30.20 20.19
N VAL A 398 1.22 30.14 20.67
CA VAL A 398 0.05 29.77 19.86
C VAL A 398 -0.17 30.77 18.72
N GLU A 399 -0.03 32.06 19.01
CA GLU A 399 -0.19 33.14 18.03
C GLU A 399 0.82 33.09 16.86
N GLN A 400 1.94 32.38 17.01
CA GLN A 400 2.97 32.17 15.98
C GLN A 400 2.67 30.96 15.08
N LEU A 401 1.70 30.10 15.42
CA LEU A 401 1.37 28.93 14.64
C LEU A 401 0.87 29.31 13.24
N LYS A 402 1.25 28.50 12.25
CA LYS A 402 0.85 28.71 10.84
C LYS A 402 -0.65 28.44 10.67
N LYS A 403 -1.36 29.40 10.11
CA LYS A 403 -2.79 29.31 9.81
C LYS A 403 -3.10 28.62 8.48
N GLU A 404 -2.09 28.42 7.67
CA GLU A 404 -2.20 27.71 6.40
C GLU A 404 -1.75 26.24 6.54
N LYS A 405 -2.36 25.37 5.75
CA LYS A 405 -1.93 23.99 5.62
C LYS A 405 -0.55 23.93 5.00
N GLN A 406 0.44 23.35 5.69
CA GLN A 406 1.83 23.30 5.24
C GLN A 406 2.09 22.11 4.33
N ILE A 407 1.35 21.02 4.49
CA ILE A 407 1.42 19.74 3.79
C ILE A 407 2.75 19.01 4.05
N LEU A 408 3.85 19.50 3.50
CA LEU A 408 5.20 18.97 3.70
C LEU A 408 6.08 20.05 4.30
N VAL A 409 6.68 19.76 5.45
CA VAL A 409 7.54 20.69 6.21
C VAL A 409 8.99 20.27 6.03
N LYS A 410 9.89 21.27 6.01
CA LYS A 410 11.34 21.07 5.93
C LYS A 410 11.99 21.16 7.31
#